data_74f589bd6b535280640973721226ae3e
#
_entry.id   74f589bd6b535280640973721226ae3e
#
_cell.length_a   1.000
_cell.length_b   1.000
_cell.length_c   1.000
_cell.angle_alpha   90.00
_cell.angle_beta   90.00
_cell.angle_gamma   90.00
#
_symmetry.space_group_name_H-M   'P 1'
#
loop_
_entity.id
_entity.type
_entity.pdbx_description
1 polymer ?
#
loop_
_entity_poly.entity_id
_entity_poly.type
_entity_poly.pdbx_seq_one_letter_code
_entity_poly.pdbx_strand_id
1 'polypeptide(L)'
;MIATHPLPDKTTMSPIILASTSPYRQALLGQLGMPFTAMAPNTDETVLLGETAEQLVKRLAIAKASDVASRLDQGWVIGSDQVCTIDGNILGKPGTHEQAVSQLRQLSGHAVTFFTGLCLHDTLTGQQQSIVEPFTVHFRTLDEVTIQNYLQREQPYDCAGSFKSEGMGICLFTRFEGRDPNTLIGLPLMALTDMLLSWGVKLPQ
;
A
#
# COMPACT_ATOMS: atom_id res chain seq x y z
N MET A 1 -48.86 0.28 18.19
CA MET A 1 -47.82 1.30 18.32
C MET A 1 -46.54 0.69 17.69
N ILE A 2 -46.19 1.12 16.48
CA ILE A 2 -45.01 0.69 15.78
C ILE A 2 -43.88 1.62 16.23
N ALA A 3 -42.90 1.08 16.97
CA ALA A 3 -41.73 1.82 17.38
C ALA A 3 -40.88 2.16 16.13
N THR A 4 -40.92 3.42 15.71
CA THR A 4 -40.01 3.95 14.70
C THR A 4 -38.62 4.08 15.34
N HIS A 5 -37.70 3.19 14.98
CA HIS A 5 -36.29 3.40 15.26
C HIS A 5 -35.85 4.62 14.45
N PRO A 6 -35.23 5.63 15.07
CA PRO A 6 -34.65 6.73 14.32
C PRO A 6 -33.52 6.17 13.44
N LEU A 7 -33.56 6.52 12.14
CA LEU A 7 -32.44 6.28 11.24
C LEU A 7 -31.21 6.99 11.81
N PRO A 8 -30.00 6.38 11.74
CA PRO A 8 -28.79 7.03 12.23
C PRO A 8 -28.58 8.36 11.48
N ASP A 9 -28.26 9.38 12.25
CA ASP A 9 -27.97 10.72 11.76
C ASP A 9 -26.82 10.65 10.76
N LYS A 10 -27.06 10.99 9.49
CA LYS A 10 -26.12 10.92 8.37
C LYS A 10 -25.00 11.99 8.43
N THR A 11 -24.86 12.70 9.54
CA THR A 11 -23.96 13.85 9.67
C THR A 11 -22.60 13.53 10.26
N THR A 12 -22.36 12.36 10.83
CA THR A 12 -21.03 11.97 11.33
C THR A 12 -20.41 10.92 10.41
N MET A 13 -19.33 11.31 9.74
CA MET A 13 -18.49 10.37 8.96
C MET A 13 -17.99 9.25 9.88
N SER A 14 -18.06 7.99 9.43
CA SER A 14 -17.48 6.87 10.17
C SER A 14 -15.99 7.11 10.43
N PRO A 15 -15.47 6.76 11.61
CA PRO A 15 -14.04 6.85 11.87
C PRO A 15 -13.23 6.12 10.79
N ILE A 16 -12.13 6.73 10.36
CA ILE A 16 -11.19 6.12 9.41
C ILE A 16 -10.09 5.39 10.18
N ILE A 17 -9.87 4.14 9.85
CA ILE A 17 -8.84 3.31 10.47
C ILE A 17 -7.90 2.76 9.38
N LEU A 18 -6.61 2.98 9.54
CA LEU A 18 -5.59 2.38 8.67
C LEU A 18 -5.07 1.09 9.31
N ALA A 19 -5.33 -0.06 8.69
CA ALA A 19 -4.84 -1.37 9.10
C ALA A 19 -3.37 -1.55 8.71
N SER A 20 -2.49 -0.71 9.26
CA SER A 20 -1.05 -0.72 8.98
C SER A 20 -0.25 0.02 10.05
N THR A 21 0.96 -0.47 10.33
CA THR A 21 1.97 0.23 11.15
C THR A 21 2.98 0.99 10.29
N SER A 22 2.90 0.90 8.94
CA SER A 22 3.84 1.55 8.04
C SER A 22 3.78 3.07 8.17
N PRO A 23 4.91 3.74 8.52
CA PRO A 23 4.96 5.20 8.58
C PRO A 23 4.73 5.84 7.20
N TYR A 24 5.12 5.15 6.13
CA TYR A 24 4.91 5.61 4.76
C TYR A 24 3.43 5.69 4.41
N ARG A 25 2.65 4.64 4.69
CA ARG A 25 1.20 4.62 4.45
C ARG A 25 0.46 5.62 5.32
N GLN A 26 0.91 5.82 6.57
CA GLN A 26 0.34 6.84 7.45
C GLN A 26 0.58 8.25 6.90
N ALA A 27 1.80 8.55 6.44
CA ALA A 27 2.14 9.83 5.84
C ALA A 27 1.31 10.09 4.57
N LEU A 28 1.11 9.06 3.71
CA LEU A 28 0.27 9.17 2.52
C LEU A 28 -1.18 9.43 2.88
N LEU A 29 -1.77 8.67 3.79
CA LEU A 29 -3.17 8.86 4.19
C LEU A 29 -3.40 10.25 4.79
N GLY A 30 -2.42 10.77 5.52
CA GLY A 30 -2.44 12.13 6.08
C GLY A 30 -2.56 13.23 5.02
N GLN A 31 -2.14 12.99 3.76
CA GLN A 31 -2.30 13.95 2.67
C GLN A 31 -3.76 14.22 2.30
N LEU A 32 -4.69 13.30 2.61
CA LEU A 32 -6.11 13.51 2.36
C LEU A 32 -6.77 14.46 3.38
N GLY A 33 -6.03 14.88 4.42
CA GLY A 33 -6.51 15.84 5.43
C GLY A 33 -7.57 15.29 6.39
N MET A 34 -7.92 14.00 6.30
CA MET A 34 -8.91 13.37 7.18
C MET A 34 -8.24 12.84 8.45
N PRO A 35 -8.90 12.96 9.62
CA PRO A 35 -8.43 12.30 10.82
C PRO A 35 -8.55 10.78 10.67
N PHE A 36 -7.53 10.04 11.08
CA PHE A 36 -7.51 8.57 11.09
C PHE A 36 -6.76 8.03 12.30
N THR A 37 -6.99 6.75 12.59
CA THR A 37 -6.23 5.98 13.58
C THR A 37 -5.52 4.83 12.87
N ALA A 38 -4.25 4.58 13.23
CA ALA A 38 -3.51 3.43 12.71
C ALA A 38 -3.57 2.26 13.70
N MET A 39 -3.86 1.05 13.21
CA MET A 39 -3.92 -0.18 13.99
C MET A 39 -3.12 -1.28 13.30
N ALA A 40 -2.32 -2.02 14.08
CA ALA A 40 -1.58 -3.17 13.56
C ALA A 40 -2.53 -4.31 13.19
N PRO A 41 -2.52 -4.81 11.94
CA PRO A 41 -3.20 -6.05 11.59
C PRO A 41 -2.41 -7.25 12.10
N ASN A 42 -3.12 -8.34 12.40
CA ASN A 42 -2.55 -9.64 12.75
C ASN A 42 -2.93 -10.66 11.65
N THR A 43 -2.22 -10.63 10.54
CA THR A 43 -2.51 -11.47 9.37
C THR A 43 -1.30 -12.31 8.98
N ASP A 44 -1.55 -13.53 8.53
CA ASP A 44 -0.52 -14.37 7.89
C ASP A 44 -0.26 -13.86 6.47
N GLU A 45 0.96 -13.41 6.23
CA GLU A 45 1.41 -12.87 4.94
C GLU A 45 2.09 -13.94 4.05
N THR A 46 2.06 -15.21 4.43
CA THR A 46 2.65 -16.31 3.67
C THR A 46 2.04 -16.38 2.26
N VAL A 47 2.90 -16.45 1.25
CA VAL A 47 2.49 -16.64 -0.15
C VAL A 47 1.90 -18.05 -0.32
N LEU A 48 0.72 -18.14 -0.93
CA LEU A 48 0.08 -19.42 -1.21
C LEU A 48 0.64 -20.05 -2.49
N LEU A 49 0.61 -21.38 -2.57
CA LEU A 49 1.10 -22.10 -3.74
C LEU A 49 0.33 -21.68 -5.01
N GLY A 50 1.05 -21.19 -6.01
CA GLY A 50 0.48 -20.75 -7.29
C GLY A 50 -0.17 -19.36 -7.26
N GLU A 51 -0.05 -18.62 -6.15
CA GLU A 51 -0.59 -17.28 -6.02
C GLU A 51 0.25 -16.27 -6.82
N THR A 52 -0.40 -15.50 -7.68
CA THR A 52 0.26 -14.39 -8.39
C THR A 52 0.46 -13.19 -7.46
N ALA A 53 1.36 -12.27 -7.85
CA ALA A 53 1.58 -11.03 -7.09
C ALA A 53 0.29 -10.22 -6.88
N GLU A 54 -0.55 -10.11 -7.90
CA GLU A 54 -1.84 -9.42 -7.83
C GLU A 54 -2.81 -10.10 -6.86
N GLN A 55 -2.90 -11.43 -6.91
CA GLN A 55 -3.74 -12.21 -6.01
C GLN A 55 -3.27 -12.06 -4.56
N LEU A 56 -1.96 -12.14 -4.33
CA LEU A 56 -1.33 -11.99 -3.02
C LEU A 56 -1.68 -10.63 -2.39
N VAL A 57 -1.38 -9.52 -3.07
CA VAL A 57 -1.60 -8.19 -2.50
C VAL A 57 -3.08 -7.88 -2.30
N LYS A 58 -3.96 -8.38 -3.19
CA LYS A 58 -5.41 -8.25 -3.02
C LYS A 58 -5.89 -9.00 -1.80
N ARG A 59 -5.50 -10.27 -1.66
CA ARG A 59 -5.85 -11.09 -0.50
C ARG A 59 -5.35 -10.48 0.80
N LEU A 60 -4.10 -10.04 0.84
CA LEU A 60 -3.50 -9.46 2.04
C LEU A 60 -4.13 -8.10 2.40
N ALA A 61 -4.45 -7.25 1.43
CA ALA A 61 -5.16 -6.00 1.68
C ALA A 61 -6.53 -6.25 2.32
N ILE A 62 -7.29 -7.21 1.79
CA ILE A 62 -8.59 -7.62 2.34
C ILE A 62 -8.41 -8.23 3.75
N ALA A 63 -7.47 -9.14 3.92
CA ALA A 63 -7.23 -9.80 5.20
C ALA A 63 -6.85 -8.79 6.29
N LYS A 64 -5.95 -7.83 5.99
CA LYS A 64 -5.55 -6.76 6.92
C LYS A 64 -6.73 -5.87 7.32
N ALA A 65 -7.55 -5.47 6.34
CA ALA A 65 -8.74 -4.68 6.62
C ALA A 65 -9.74 -5.45 7.50
N SER A 66 -10.00 -6.71 7.17
CA SER A 66 -10.97 -7.55 7.88
C SER A 66 -10.54 -7.91 9.30
N ASP A 67 -9.24 -8.19 9.51
CA ASP A 67 -8.70 -8.45 10.85
C ASP A 67 -8.90 -7.24 11.77
N VAL A 68 -8.57 -6.04 11.31
CA VAL A 68 -8.77 -4.82 12.11
C VAL A 68 -10.26 -4.53 12.29
N ALA A 69 -11.06 -4.68 11.24
CA ALA A 69 -12.52 -4.47 11.29
C ALA A 69 -13.21 -5.36 12.34
N SER A 70 -12.76 -6.61 12.49
CA SER A 70 -13.31 -7.55 13.47
C SER A 70 -13.14 -7.13 14.94
N ARG A 71 -12.29 -6.14 15.21
CA ARG A 71 -11.97 -5.61 16.54
C ARG A 71 -12.65 -4.26 16.82
N LEU A 72 -13.54 -3.80 15.95
CA LEU A 72 -14.16 -2.48 16.01
C LEU A 72 -15.67 -2.59 15.92
N ASP A 73 -16.38 -1.80 16.71
CA ASP A 73 -17.84 -1.68 16.63
C ASP A 73 -18.29 -0.91 15.42
N GLN A 74 -17.54 0.16 15.05
CA GLN A 74 -17.84 0.98 13.88
C GLN A 74 -16.57 1.61 13.29
N GLY A 75 -16.54 1.76 11.97
CA GLY A 75 -15.45 2.45 11.26
C GLY A 75 -15.29 1.97 9.83
N TRP A 76 -14.56 2.74 9.06
CA TRP A 76 -14.11 2.37 7.72
C TRP A 76 -12.63 2.01 7.78
N VAL A 77 -12.32 0.76 7.52
CA VAL A 77 -10.98 0.22 7.66
C VAL A 77 -10.30 0.12 6.31
N ILE A 78 -9.13 0.75 6.20
CA ILE A 78 -8.29 0.74 5.00
C ILE A 78 -7.19 -0.28 5.20
N GLY A 79 -7.19 -1.35 4.37
CA GLY A 79 -6.12 -2.33 4.29
C GLY A 79 -5.31 -2.14 3.01
N SER A 80 -4.00 -2.31 3.09
CA SER A 80 -3.13 -2.27 1.91
C SER A 80 -1.96 -3.22 2.06
N ASP A 81 -1.56 -3.83 0.93
CA ASP A 81 -0.35 -4.63 0.81
C ASP A 81 0.36 -4.35 -0.49
N GLN A 82 1.69 -4.59 -0.54
CA GLN A 82 2.48 -4.30 -1.72
C GLN A 82 3.58 -5.32 -1.91
N VAL A 83 3.79 -5.72 -3.15
CA VAL A 83 4.95 -6.49 -3.58
C VAL A 83 5.56 -5.90 -4.84
N CYS A 84 6.88 -6.13 -5.00
CA CYS A 84 7.64 -5.82 -6.19
C CYS A 84 7.86 -7.09 -7.01
N THR A 85 7.79 -7.00 -8.33
CA THR A 85 8.05 -8.13 -9.23
C THR A 85 9.04 -7.77 -10.33
N ILE A 86 9.93 -8.70 -10.65
CA ILE A 86 10.76 -8.68 -11.84
C ILE A 86 10.64 -10.03 -12.54
N ASP A 87 10.42 -10.03 -13.85
CA ASP A 87 10.26 -11.25 -14.67
C ASP A 87 9.28 -12.27 -14.05
N GLY A 88 8.20 -11.77 -13.45
CA GLY A 88 7.17 -12.58 -12.78
C GLY A 88 7.54 -13.09 -11.38
N ASN A 89 8.75 -12.86 -10.90
CA ASN A 89 9.19 -13.27 -9.57
C ASN A 89 8.94 -12.16 -8.54
N ILE A 90 8.37 -12.52 -7.39
CA ILE A 90 8.13 -11.59 -6.28
C ILE A 90 9.46 -11.32 -5.56
N LEU A 91 9.79 -10.03 -5.40
CA LEU A 91 10.90 -9.56 -4.58
C LEU A 91 10.35 -9.04 -3.25
N GLY A 92 10.79 -9.64 -2.16
CA GLY A 92 10.50 -9.18 -0.81
C GLY A 92 11.37 -7.99 -0.36
N LYS A 93 11.21 -7.62 0.90
CA LYS A 93 12.11 -6.68 1.56
C LYS A 93 13.50 -7.31 1.72
N PRO A 94 14.59 -6.57 1.44
CA PRO A 94 15.93 -7.14 1.50
C PRO A 94 16.37 -7.49 2.93
N GLY A 95 15.95 -6.70 3.92
CA GLY A 95 16.31 -6.90 5.33
C GLY A 95 17.76 -6.58 5.68
N THR A 96 18.72 -6.85 4.80
CA THR A 96 20.16 -6.58 4.99
C THR A 96 20.75 -5.77 3.84
N HIS A 97 21.93 -5.19 4.07
CA HIS A 97 22.69 -4.46 3.05
C HIS A 97 23.07 -5.35 1.86
N GLU A 98 23.56 -6.56 2.14
CA GLU A 98 24.02 -7.52 1.12
C GLU A 98 22.86 -7.94 0.22
N GLN A 99 21.70 -8.20 0.79
CA GLN A 99 20.48 -8.52 0.05
C GLN A 99 20.03 -7.32 -0.81
N ALA A 100 20.08 -6.09 -0.26
CA ALA A 100 19.74 -4.88 -0.99
C ALA A 100 20.69 -4.65 -2.20
N VAL A 101 22.00 -4.86 -2.02
CA VAL A 101 22.99 -4.82 -3.12
C VAL A 101 22.62 -5.83 -4.20
N SER A 102 22.33 -7.08 -3.81
CA SER A 102 21.93 -8.13 -4.75
C SER A 102 20.66 -7.76 -5.51
N GLN A 103 19.65 -7.24 -4.83
CA GLN A 103 18.40 -6.78 -5.47
C GLN A 103 18.66 -5.65 -6.45
N LEU A 104 19.37 -4.59 -6.07
CA LEU A 104 19.63 -3.46 -6.97
C LEU A 104 20.46 -3.85 -8.20
N ARG A 105 21.38 -4.81 -8.08
CA ARG A 105 22.08 -5.38 -9.24
C ARG A 105 21.11 -6.08 -10.19
N GLN A 106 20.18 -6.87 -9.65
CA GLN A 106 19.15 -7.57 -10.43
C GLN A 106 18.20 -6.59 -11.12
N LEU A 107 17.85 -5.47 -10.46
CA LEU A 107 16.93 -4.47 -10.97
C LEU A 107 17.58 -3.51 -11.99
N SER A 108 18.91 -3.43 -12.01
CA SER A 108 19.67 -2.52 -12.86
C SER A 108 19.34 -2.68 -14.34
N GLY A 109 18.86 -1.61 -14.99
CA GLY A 109 18.51 -1.59 -16.41
C GLY A 109 17.16 -2.26 -16.76
N HIS A 110 16.41 -2.74 -15.77
CA HIS A 110 15.14 -3.45 -15.99
C HIS A 110 13.91 -2.58 -15.67
N ALA A 111 12.77 -2.97 -16.22
CA ALA A 111 11.46 -2.51 -15.81
C ALA A 111 10.95 -3.42 -14.68
N VAL A 112 10.47 -2.83 -13.61
CA VAL A 112 10.04 -3.52 -12.39
C VAL A 112 8.65 -3.05 -12.03
N THR A 113 7.72 -3.98 -11.81
CA THR A 113 6.34 -3.65 -11.50
C THR A 113 6.03 -3.90 -10.02
N PHE A 114 5.48 -2.88 -9.40
CA PHE A 114 4.88 -2.93 -8.07
C PHE A 114 3.38 -3.17 -8.20
N PHE A 115 2.86 -4.13 -7.47
CA PHE A 115 1.44 -4.33 -7.30
C PHE A 115 1.06 -3.91 -5.90
N THR A 116 0.08 -3.00 -5.79
CA THR A 116 -0.42 -2.54 -4.49
C THR A 116 -1.90 -2.84 -4.38
N GLY A 117 -2.23 -3.74 -3.46
CA GLY A 117 -3.60 -4.05 -3.08
C GLY A 117 -4.15 -2.99 -2.14
N LEU A 118 -5.39 -2.60 -2.35
CA LEU A 118 -6.15 -1.69 -1.51
C LEU A 118 -7.51 -2.31 -1.19
N CYS A 119 -7.94 -2.24 0.07
CA CYS A 119 -9.28 -2.62 0.52
C CYS A 119 -9.83 -1.52 1.42
N LEU A 120 -11.09 -1.14 1.19
CA LEU A 120 -11.90 -0.31 2.08
C LEU A 120 -13.04 -1.18 2.61
N HIS A 121 -13.18 -1.30 3.94
CA HIS A 121 -14.13 -2.17 4.63
C HIS A 121 -14.98 -1.37 5.61
N ASP A 122 -16.29 -1.39 5.46
CA ASP A 122 -17.25 -0.81 6.39
C ASP A 122 -17.65 -1.85 7.44
N THR A 123 -17.30 -1.61 8.70
CA THR A 123 -17.58 -2.54 9.81
C THR A 123 -19.07 -2.68 10.11
N LEU A 124 -19.89 -1.66 9.84
CA LEU A 124 -21.33 -1.68 10.13
C LEU A 124 -22.12 -2.51 9.12
N THR A 125 -21.79 -2.36 7.84
CA THR A 125 -22.52 -3.02 6.76
C THR A 125 -21.87 -4.31 6.28
N GLY A 126 -20.58 -4.50 6.60
CA GLY A 126 -19.74 -5.56 6.05
C GLY A 126 -19.37 -5.34 4.58
N GLN A 127 -19.74 -4.19 3.99
CA GLN A 127 -19.41 -3.86 2.62
C GLN A 127 -17.89 -3.70 2.45
N GLN A 128 -17.37 -4.29 1.38
CA GLN A 128 -15.96 -4.17 1.01
C GLN A 128 -15.81 -3.74 -0.45
N GLN A 129 -14.84 -2.87 -0.69
CA GLN A 129 -14.32 -2.57 -2.02
C GLN A 129 -12.84 -2.89 -2.04
N SER A 130 -12.36 -3.55 -3.08
CA SER A 130 -10.93 -3.86 -3.22
C SER A 130 -10.46 -3.75 -4.66
N ILE A 131 -9.22 -3.27 -4.82
CA ILE A 131 -8.56 -3.10 -6.12
C ILE A 131 -7.09 -3.46 -6.00
N VAL A 132 -6.44 -3.71 -7.11
CA VAL A 132 -4.98 -3.78 -7.25
C VAL A 132 -4.55 -2.73 -8.25
N GLU A 133 -3.62 -1.87 -7.86
CA GLU A 133 -3.01 -0.85 -8.73
C GLU A 133 -1.59 -1.27 -9.07
N PRO A 134 -1.27 -1.47 -10.35
CA PRO A 134 0.10 -1.67 -10.81
C PRO A 134 0.82 -0.33 -10.97
N PHE A 135 2.12 -0.33 -10.70
CA PHE A 135 3.00 0.81 -10.97
C PHE A 135 4.38 0.30 -11.39
N THR A 136 4.84 0.70 -12.57
CA THR A 136 6.12 0.24 -13.13
C THR A 136 7.17 1.33 -13.05
N VAL A 137 8.36 0.97 -12.57
CA VAL A 137 9.56 1.80 -12.56
C VAL A 137 10.59 1.24 -13.52
N HIS A 138 11.25 2.11 -14.28
CA HIS A 138 12.33 1.74 -15.19
C HIS A 138 13.65 2.17 -14.59
N PHE A 139 14.47 1.21 -14.18
CA PHE A 139 15.77 1.48 -13.60
C PHE A 139 16.77 1.94 -14.67
N ARG A 140 17.66 2.85 -14.27
CA ARG A 140 18.91 3.12 -15.00
C ARG A 140 19.81 1.87 -14.94
N THR A 141 20.75 1.77 -15.86
CA THR A 141 21.90 0.89 -15.64
C THR A 141 22.71 1.46 -14.49
N LEU A 142 22.79 0.69 -13.38
CA LEU A 142 23.45 1.09 -12.15
C LEU A 142 24.84 0.43 -12.10
N ASP A 143 25.86 1.22 -11.83
CA ASP A 143 27.17 0.70 -11.48
C ASP A 143 27.28 0.42 -9.96
N GLU A 144 28.31 -0.29 -9.58
CA GLU A 144 28.53 -0.69 -8.20
C GLU A 144 28.68 0.51 -7.26
N VAL A 145 29.33 1.58 -7.70
CA VAL A 145 29.53 2.80 -6.93
C VAL A 145 28.21 3.48 -6.63
N THR A 146 27.34 3.56 -7.61
CA THR A 146 25.98 4.13 -7.46
C THR A 146 25.16 3.32 -6.45
N ILE A 147 25.18 1.98 -6.57
CA ILE A 147 24.47 1.09 -5.65
C ILE A 147 24.96 1.29 -4.22
N GLN A 148 26.26 1.22 -3.99
CA GLN A 148 26.85 1.34 -2.65
C GLN A 148 26.57 2.73 -2.04
N ASN A 149 26.79 3.80 -2.79
CA ASN A 149 26.53 5.16 -2.33
C ASN A 149 25.07 5.39 -1.96
N TYR A 150 24.14 4.86 -2.76
CA TYR A 150 22.72 4.95 -2.50
C TYR A 150 22.35 4.21 -1.20
N LEU A 151 22.73 2.93 -1.09
CA LEU A 151 22.40 2.11 0.07
C LEU A 151 23.00 2.60 1.38
N GLN A 152 24.22 3.19 1.34
CA GLN A 152 24.83 3.78 2.54
C GLN A 152 24.06 4.99 3.06
N ARG A 153 23.43 5.76 2.18
CA ARG A 153 22.72 7.01 2.55
C ARG A 153 21.26 6.75 2.92
N GLU A 154 20.54 5.94 2.15
CA GLU A 154 19.09 5.74 2.31
C GLU A 154 18.72 4.57 3.20
N GLN A 155 19.54 3.53 3.25
CA GLN A 155 19.32 2.31 4.04
C GLN A 155 17.89 1.75 3.92
N PRO A 156 17.39 1.45 2.70
CA PRO A 156 15.99 1.09 2.43
C PRO A 156 15.73 -0.41 2.67
N TYR A 157 16.21 -0.96 3.79
CA TYR A 157 16.20 -2.40 4.03
C TYR A 157 14.83 -2.94 4.40
N ASP A 158 13.90 -2.08 4.75
CA ASP A 158 12.48 -2.36 5.03
C ASP A 158 11.55 -2.10 3.83
N CYS A 159 12.11 -1.73 2.66
CA CYS A 159 11.35 -1.41 1.45
C CYS A 159 11.48 -2.51 0.39
N ALA A 160 10.37 -2.96 -0.19
CA ALA A 160 10.38 -3.87 -1.34
C ALA A 160 11.15 -3.24 -2.51
N GLY A 161 12.01 -4.04 -3.18
CA GLY A 161 12.86 -3.56 -4.26
C GLY A 161 14.06 -2.72 -3.82
N SER A 162 14.34 -2.60 -2.52
CA SER A 162 15.53 -1.96 -1.96
C SER A 162 15.66 -0.47 -2.29
N PHE A 163 14.55 0.27 -2.40
CA PHE A 163 14.59 1.71 -2.61
C PHE A 163 13.41 2.47 -1.96
N LYS A 164 13.58 3.79 -1.87
CA LYS A 164 12.55 4.77 -1.47
C LYS A 164 12.43 5.80 -2.60
N SER A 165 11.27 5.79 -3.30
CA SER A 165 11.06 6.69 -4.45
C SER A 165 10.88 8.14 -4.03
N GLU A 166 10.40 8.38 -2.82
CA GLU A 166 10.22 9.68 -2.20
C GLU A 166 11.51 10.30 -1.66
N GLY A 167 12.59 9.51 -1.65
CA GLY A 167 13.94 9.94 -1.26
C GLY A 167 14.90 9.95 -2.45
N MET A 168 16.17 9.62 -2.16
CA MET A 168 17.23 9.59 -3.20
C MET A 168 17.01 8.48 -4.24
N GLY A 169 16.12 7.53 -3.99
CA GLY A 169 15.77 6.47 -4.94
C GLY A 169 15.29 7.00 -6.29
N ILE A 170 14.74 8.23 -6.34
CA ILE A 170 14.37 8.87 -7.61
C ILE A 170 15.53 8.93 -8.61
N CYS A 171 16.79 8.99 -8.16
CA CYS A 171 17.97 9.01 -9.00
C CYS A 171 18.24 7.69 -9.72
N LEU A 172 17.65 6.58 -9.24
CA LEU A 172 17.84 5.24 -9.80
C LEU A 172 17.00 4.98 -11.06
N PHE A 173 16.03 5.87 -11.38
CA PHE A 173 15.03 5.63 -12.42
C PHE A 173 15.22 6.52 -13.64
N THR A 174 14.74 6.03 -14.79
CA THR A 174 14.64 6.79 -16.04
C THR A 174 13.22 7.30 -16.27
N ARG A 175 12.19 6.52 -15.85
CA ARG A 175 10.77 6.88 -16.01
C ARG A 175 9.87 6.01 -15.14
N PHE A 176 8.63 6.46 -14.98
CA PHE A 176 7.54 5.76 -14.30
C PHE A 176 6.38 5.51 -15.26
N GLU A 177 5.64 4.41 -15.01
CA GLU A 177 4.37 4.10 -15.66
C GLU A 177 3.37 3.69 -14.61
N GLY A 178 2.22 4.37 -14.56
CA GLY A 178 1.15 4.09 -13.62
C GLY A 178 0.25 5.30 -13.41
N ARG A 179 -0.92 5.06 -12.82
CA ARG A 179 -1.94 6.10 -12.59
C ARG A 179 -1.56 7.04 -11.44
N ASP A 180 -1.09 6.46 -10.34
CA ASP A 180 -0.86 7.16 -9.07
C ASP A 180 0.53 6.82 -8.53
N PRO A 181 1.47 7.80 -8.46
CA PRO A 181 2.80 7.57 -7.92
C PRO A 181 2.80 7.14 -6.43
N ASN A 182 1.74 7.46 -5.68
CA ASN A 182 1.59 7.01 -4.30
C ASN A 182 1.43 5.50 -4.19
N THR A 183 0.99 4.84 -5.28
CA THR A 183 0.97 3.38 -5.40
C THR A 183 2.35 2.78 -5.12
N LEU A 184 3.41 3.42 -5.64
CA LEU A 184 4.79 2.98 -5.47
C LEU A 184 5.27 3.07 -4.01
N ILE A 185 4.72 4.03 -3.24
CA ILE A 185 5.05 4.21 -1.81
C ILE A 185 4.24 3.23 -0.93
N GLY A 186 3.10 2.74 -1.45
CA GLY A 186 2.34 1.64 -0.84
C GLY A 186 0.91 1.94 -0.41
N LEU A 187 0.32 3.07 -0.88
CA LEU A 187 -1.11 3.37 -0.70
C LEU A 187 -1.63 4.17 -1.91
N PRO A 188 -2.44 3.55 -2.81
CA PRO A 188 -2.98 4.22 -3.99
C PRO A 188 -4.03 5.27 -3.60
N LEU A 189 -3.63 6.52 -3.42
CA LEU A 189 -4.51 7.57 -2.93
C LEU A 189 -5.62 7.95 -3.91
N MET A 190 -5.36 7.90 -5.22
CA MET A 190 -6.39 8.17 -6.22
C MET A 190 -7.50 7.11 -6.16
N ALA A 191 -7.14 5.84 -6.09
CA ALA A 191 -8.10 4.75 -5.95
C ALA A 191 -8.85 4.80 -4.62
N LEU A 192 -8.15 5.11 -3.52
CA LEU A 192 -8.78 5.30 -2.20
C LEU A 192 -9.76 6.46 -2.22
N THR A 193 -9.41 7.56 -2.88
CA THR A 193 -10.31 8.72 -3.05
C THR A 193 -11.57 8.32 -3.80
N ASP A 194 -11.47 7.57 -4.92
CA ASP A 194 -12.63 7.09 -5.66
C ASP A 194 -13.55 6.22 -4.79
N MET A 195 -12.98 5.32 -3.99
CA MET A 195 -13.74 4.47 -3.06
C MET A 195 -14.48 5.33 -2.02
N LEU A 196 -13.79 6.28 -1.38
CA LEU A 196 -14.37 7.17 -0.38
C LEU A 196 -15.47 8.05 -0.96
N LEU A 197 -15.27 8.62 -2.15
CA LEU A 197 -16.29 9.39 -2.86
C LEU A 197 -17.53 8.53 -3.16
N SER A 198 -17.33 7.27 -3.57
CA SER A 198 -18.44 6.34 -3.83
C SER A 198 -19.26 6.00 -2.57
N TRP A 199 -18.66 6.15 -1.39
CA TRP A 199 -19.32 5.99 -0.09
C TRP A 199 -19.87 7.32 0.48
N GLY A 200 -19.81 8.40 -0.31
CA GLY A 200 -20.41 9.68 0.01
C GLY A 200 -19.52 10.64 0.82
N VAL A 201 -18.24 10.32 0.99
CA VAL A 201 -17.27 11.26 1.56
C VAL A 201 -17.06 12.40 0.58
N LYS A 202 -17.01 13.64 1.09
CA LYS A 202 -16.63 14.81 0.28
C LYS A 202 -15.13 15.07 0.48
N LEU A 203 -14.36 15.06 -0.58
CA LEU A 203 -12.94 15.37 -0.58
C LEU A 203 -12.63 16.42 -1.63
N PRO A 204 -11.75 17.40 -1.34
CA PRO A 204 -11.17 17.71 -0.02
C PRO A 204 -12.21 18.19 0.99
N GLN A 205 -11.92 18.04 2.26
CA GLN A 205 -12.76 18.50 3.37
C GLN A 205 -12.38 19.91 3.81
#